data_7527cf0920a344ca4eea94f6f0f5806c
#
_entry.id   7527cf0920a344ca4eea94f6f0f5806c
#
_cell.length_a   1.000
_cell.length_b   1.000
_cell.length_c   1.000
_cell.angle_alpha   90.00
_cell.angle_beta   90.00
_cell.angle_gamma   90.00
#
_symmetry.space_group_name_H-M   'P 1'
#
loop_
_entity.id
_entity.type
_entity.pdbx_description
1 polymer ?
#
loop_
_entity_poly.entity_id
_entity_poly.type
_entity_poly.pdbx_seq_one_letter_code
_entity_poly.pdbx_strand_id
1 'polypeptide(L)'
;VAQVRAVAASLIRVAKESDLPTLLVGHVTKDGGIAGPRVLEHLVDVVCQFEGDRHSRLRLLRAVKNRYGPTDEVGCFELTDSGIYGLADPSGLFLSRTTRGVPGTCAAVSLEGRRPLPTEIQSLVAPSSGGSPRRTTSGVDHARVAMILAVLQARIGADTSGADVYVSTVGGARTVEPAIDLAMAISIVSSLKGTPPRPDLVAVGEISLTGEVRACTGTQRRLAEAARLGFASAIVPAQGSEDLAGVEGITVFTVSDLATAIRVAFPTDSQ
;
A
#
# COMPACT_ATOMS: atom_id res chain seq x y z
N VAL A 1 32.82 -15.84 -0.36
CA VAL A 1 32.33 -15.12 -1.53
C VAL A 1 32.80 -15.77 -2.82
N ALA A 2 34.11 -15.94 -3.05
CA ALA A 2 34.67 -16.55 -4.26
C ALA A 2 34.21 -18.01 -4.47
N GLN A 3 34.14 -18.81 -3.42
CA GLN A 3 33.69 -20.21 -3.47
C GLN A 3 32.23 -20.35 -3.88
N VAL A 4 31.33 -19.53 -3.33
CA VAL A 4 29.89 -19.54 -3.67
C VAL A 4 29.69 -19.22 -5.15
N ARG A 5 30.43 -18.25 -5.69
CA ARG A 5 30.42 -17.91 -7.11
C ARG A 5 30.90 -19.05 -8.00
N ALA A 6 32.02 -19.70 -7.62
CA ALA A 6 32.61 -20.81 -8.38
C ALA A 6 31.65 -22.02 -8.44
N VAL A 7 31.04 -22.35 -7.28
CA VAL A 7 30.08 -23.46 -7.20
C VAL A 7 28.82 -23.14 -8.02
N ALA A 8 28.24 -21.94 -7.87
CA ALA A 8 27.08 -21.54 -8.64
C ALA A 8 27.36 -21.55 -10.16
N ALA A 9 28.50 -21.03 -10.60
CA ALA A 9 28.88 -21.04 -12.00
C ALA A 9 29.02 -22.49 -12.55
N SER A 10 29.55 -23.40 -11.75
CA SER A 10 29.63 -24.81 -12.15
C SER A 10 28.27 -25.48 -12.25
N LEU A 11 27.38 -25.23 -11.27
CA LEU A 11 26.01 -25.75 -11.29
C LEU A 11 25.23 -25.22 -12.50
N ILE A 12 25.33 -23.92 -12.79
CA ILE A 12 24.65 -23.29 -13.93
C ILE A 12 25.16 -23.88 -15.25
N ARG A 13 26.46 -24.14 -15.38
CA ARG A 13 27.03 -24.78 -16.56
C ARG A 13 26.45 -26.16 -16.77
N VAL A 14 26.47 -27.03 -15.75
CA VAL A 14 25.91 -28.38 -15.81
C VAL A 14 24.42 -28.34 -16.12
N ALA A 15 23.67 -27.46 -15.48
CA ALA A 15 22.25 -27.29 -15.72
C ALA A 15 21.93 -26.95 -17.20
N LYS A 16 22.72 -26.04 -17.79
CA LYS A 16 22.56 -25.65 -19.20
C LYS A 16 23.00 -26.74 -20.19
N GLU A 17 24.11 -27.44 -19.89
CA GLU A 17 24.59 -28.56 -20.74
C GLU A 17 23.63 -29.74 -20.73
N SER A 18 22.91 -29.95 -19.62
CA SER A 18 21.99 -31.08 -19.43
C SER A 18 20.51 -30.71 -19.63
N ASP A 19 20.21 -29.46 -20.00
CA ASP A 19 18.84 -28.91 -20.09
C ASP A 19 18.01 -29.18 -18.82
N LEU A 20 18.64 -29.02 -17.65
CA LEU A 20 18.08 -29.33 -16.35
C LEU A 20 17.57 -28.07 -15.66
N PRO A 21 16.24 -27.94 -15.39
CA PRO A 21 15.70 -26.87 -14.55
C PRO A 21 16.32 -26.92 -13.15
N THR A 22 16.94 -25.82 -12.72
CA THR A 22 17.67 -25.78 -11.45
C THR A 22 17.18 -24.63 -10.58
N LEU A 23 16.76 -24.95 -9.35
CA LEU A 23 16.38 -23.99 -8.34
C LEU A 23 17.46 -23.88 -7.26
N LEU A 24 18.03 -22.68 -7.12
CA LEU A 24 18.99 -22.36 -6.06
C LEU A 24 18.29 -21.61 -4.94
N VAL A 25 18.28 -22.19 -3.74
CA VAL A 25 17.72 -21.53 -2.55
C VAL A 25 18.84 -20.88 -1.75
N GLY A 26 18.70 -19.58 -1.49
CA GLY A 26 19.67 -18.79 -0.77
C GLY A 26 19.05 -17.96 0.33
N HIS A 27 19.89 -17.38 1.20
CA HIS A 27 19.50 -16.44 2.24
C HIS A 27 19.79 -15.00 1.82
N VAL A 28 18.89 -14.07 2.18
CA VAL A 28 19.17 -12.62 2.12
C VAL A 28 19.92 -12.18 3.38
N THR A 29 20.85 -11.26 3.23
CA THR A 29 21.53 -10.60 4.35
C THR A 29 20.60 -9.60 5.03
N LYS A 30 20.96 -9.14 6.25
CA LYS A 30 20.20 -8.12 7.00
C LYS A 30 19.97 -6.81 6.23
N ASP A 31 20.81 -6.54 5.25
CA ASP A 31 20.74 -5.33 4.39
C ASP A 31 19.90 -5.55 3.12
N GLY A 32 19.11 -6.63 3.05
CA GLY A 32 18.24 -6.93 1.92
C GLY A 32 18.95 -7.44 0.65
N GLY A 33 20.27 -7.63 0.72
CA GLY A 33 21.05 -8.27 -0.35
C GLY A 33 21.02 -9.79 -0.25
N ILE A 34 21.10 -10.50 -1.37
CA ILE A 34 21.31 -11.95 -1.35
C ILE A 34 22.64 -12.23 -0.62
N ALA A 35 22.62 -13.16 0.34
CA ALA A 35 23.82 -13.59 1.06
C ALA A 35 24.79 -14.27 0.09
N GLY A 36 25.70 -13.50 -0.42
CA GLY A 36 26.57 -13.77 -1.53
C GLY A 36 26.52 -12.57 -2.46
N PRO A 37 27.55 -12.31 -3.25
CA PRO A 37 27.61 -11.08 -4.00
C PRO A 37 26.43 -10.99 -4.97
N ARG A 38 25.95 -9.78 -5.25
CA ARG A 38 25.07 -9.42 -6.39
C ARG A 38 25.46 -10.08 -7.71
N VAL A 39 26.66 -10.64 -7.74
CA VAL A 39 27.23 -11.42 -8.82
C VAL A 39 26.41 -12.67 -9.18
N LEU A 40 25.68 -13.30 -8.25
CA LEU A 40 24.83 -14.45 -8.57
C LEU A 40 23.58 -14.04 -9.36
N GLU A 41 23.06 -12.84 -9.12
CA GLU A 41 21.90 -12.29 -9.84
C GLU A 41 22.18 -12.16 -11.35
N HIS A 42 23.44 -11.92 -11.72
CA HIS A 42 23.83 -11.81 -13.12
C HIS A 42 24.02 -13.17 -13.81
N LEU A 43 24.22 -14.24 -13.04
CA LEU A 43 24.48 -15.57 -13.58
C LEU A 43 23.19 -16.38 -13.84
N VAL A 44 22.12 -16.12 -13.11
CA VAL A 44 20.86 -16.84 -13.21
C VAL A 44 19.86 -16.12 -14.11
N ASP A 45 18.89 -16.86 -14.64
CA ASP A 45 17.89 -16.32 -15.56
C ASP A 45 16.73 -15.63 -14.80
N VAL A 46 16.37 -16.15 -13.63
CA VAL A 46 15.31 -15.63 -12.78
C VAL A 46 15.81 -15.49 -11.36
N VAL A 47 15.45 -14.38 -10.70
CA VAL A 47 15.67 -14.16 -9.26
C VAL A 47 14.34 -13.83 -8.63
N CYS A 48 13.89 -14.69 -7.71
CA CYS A 48 12.70 -14.44 -6.90
C CYS A 48 13.11 -14.19 -5.45
N GLN A 49 12.43 -13.25 -4.82
CA GLN A 49 12.66 -12.89 -3.42
C GLN A 49 11.38 -13.09 -2.62
N PHE A 50 11.49 -13.76 -1.47
CA PHE A 50 10.44 -13.81 -0.46
C PHE A 50 10.62 -12.63 0.49
N GLU A 51 9.58 -11.81 0.58
CA GLU A 51 9.52 -10.64 1.45
C GLU A 51 8.40 -10.81 2.49
N GLY A 52 8.55 -10.22 3.66
CA GLY A 52 7.51 -10.19 4.67
C GLY A 52 8.01 -9.64 5.99
N ASP A 53 7.12 -8.95 6.71
CA ASP A 53 7.38 -8.45 8.05
C ASP A 53 7.24 -9.58 9.09
N ARG A 54 7.99 -9.49 10.20
CA ARG A 54 7.93 -10.48 11.30
C ARG A 54 6.58 -10.51 12.00
N HIS A 55 5.85 -9.40 11.97
CA HIS A 55 4.56 -9.23 12.62
C HIS A 55 3.38 -9.46 11.69
N SER A 56 3.63 -9.68 10.39
CA SER A 56 2.61 -9.97 9.39
C SER A 56 2.66 -11.45 9.00
N ARG A 57 1.47 -12.05 8.81
CA ARG A 57 1.35 -13.38 8.22
C ARG A 57 1.58 -13.39 6.71
N LEU A 58 1.46 -12.22 6.06
CA LEU A 58 1.67 -12.10 4.62
C LEU A 58 3.13 -12.34 4.25
N ARG A 59 3.30 -13.12 3.20
CA ARG A 59 4.58 -13.27 2.49
C ARG A 59 4.35 -12.97 1.03
N LEU A 60 5.20 -12.14 0.47
CA LEU A 60 5.18 -11.79 -0.95
C LEU A 60 6.32 -12.50 -1.65
N LEU A 61 6.04 -13.13 -2.78
CA LEU A 61 7.05 -13.64 -3.69
C LEU A 61 7.12 -12.70 -4.89
N ARG A 62 8.26 -12.04 -5.04
CA ARG A 62 8.50 -11.04 -6.08
C ARG A 62 9.62 -11.49 -7.00
N ALA A 63 9.43 -11.35 -8.31
CA ALA A 63 10.52 -11.48 -9.25
C ALA A 63 11.34 -10.18 -9.26
N VAL A 64 12.62 -10.27 -8.86
CA VAL A 64 13.58 -9.15 -8.92
C VAL A 64 14.24 -9.08 -10.30
N LYS A 65 14.43 -10.25 -10.92
CA LYS A 65 14.92 -10.42 -12.29
C LYS A 65 14.15 -11.55 -12.95
N ASN A 66 13.73 -11.34 -14.19
CA ASN A 66 13.11 -12.39 -14.99
C ASN A 66 13.48 -12.20 -16.46
N ARG A 67 14.29 -13.11 -17.01
CA ARG A 67 14.71 -13.07 -18.40
C ARG A 67 13.59 -13.44 -19.37
N TYR A 68 12.58 -14.21 -18.90
CA TYR A 68 11.54 -14.81 -19.71
C TYR A 68 10.18 -14.13 -19.59
N GLY A 69 10.07 -13.09 -18.74
CA GLY A 69 8.80 -12.42 -18.53
C GLY A 69 8.91 -11.15 -17.66
N PRO A 70 7.78 -10.58 -17.28
CA PRO A 70 7.73 -9.39 -16.45
C PRO A 70 8.21 -9.66 -15.01
N THR A 71 8.58 -8.61 -14.31
CA THR A 71 8.98 -8.64 -12.88
C THR A 71 7.95 -7.98 -11.97
N ASP A 72 6.86 -7.49 -12.54
CA ASP A 72 5.80 -6.76 -11.83
C ASP A 72 4.66 -7.66 -11.32
N GLU A 73 4.76 -8.98 -11.53
CA GLU A 73 3.88 -9.97 -10.93
C GLU A 73 4.33 -10.31 -9.50
N VAL A 74 3.37 -10.40 -8.57
CA VAL A 74 3.62 -10.69 -7.17
C VAL A 74 2.71 -11.81 -6.68
N GLY A 75 3.32 -12.88 -6.15
CA GLY A 75 2.61 -13.95 -5.47
C GLY A 75 2.36 -13.59 -3.99
N CYS A 76 1.15 -13.83 -3.50
CA CYS A 76 0.81 -13.66 -2.09
C CYS A 76 0.65 -15.01 -1.40
N PHE A 77 1.22 -15.11 -0.20
CA PHE A 77 1.16 -16.30 0.63
C PHE A 77 0.88 -15.92 2.08
N GLU A 78 0.18 -16.79 2.79
CA GLU A 78 -0.01 -16.68 4.22
C GLU A 78 0.90 -17.67 4.95
N LEU A 79 1.63 -17.17 5.94
CA LEU A 79 2.42 -17.99 6.86
C LEU A 79 1.56 -18.37 8.05
N THR A 80 1.37 -19.66 8.26
CA THR A 80 0.63 -20.24 9.38
C THR A 80 1.55 -21.17 10.18
N ASP A 81 1.05 -21.65 11.33
CA ASP A 81 1.77 -22.62 12.16
C ASP A 81 2.00 -23.97 11.43
N SER A 82 1.18 -24.27 10.44
CA SER A 82 1.25 -25.49 9.62
C SER A 82 2.01 -25.32 8.30
N GLY A 83 2.49 -24.11 7.98
CA GLY A 83 3.29 -23.86 6.78
C GLY A 83 2.88 -22.61 6.01
N ILE A 84 3.28 -22.55 4.73
CA ILE A 84 3.03 -21.45 3.82
C ILE A 84 1.96 -21.88 2.82
N TYR A 85 0.90 -21.10 2.68
CA TYR A 85 -0.21 -21.35 1.76
C TYR A 85 -0.36 -20.20 0.76
N GLY A 86 -0.64 -20.54 -0.50
CA GLY A 86 -0.95 -19.55 -1.52
C GLY A 86 -2.24 -18.80 -1.19
N LEU A 87 -2.19 -17.48 -1.23
CA LEU A 87 -3.30 -16.60 -0.89
C LEU A 87 -3.81 -15.92 -2.17
N ALA A 88 -4.93 -16.42 -2.69
CA ALA A 88 -5.54 -15.86 -3.89
C ALA A 88 -6.11 -14.46 -3.63
N ASP A 89 -6.68 -14.24 -2.45
CA ASP A 89 -7.25 -12.96 -2.01
C ASP A 89 -6.68 -12.55 -0.65
N PRO A 90 -5.74 -11.58 -0.61
CA PRO A 90 -5.16 -11.08 0.62
C PRO A 90 -6.02 -10.03 1.34
N SER A 91 -7.15 -9.60 0.77
CA SER A 91 -7.98 -8.50 1.29
C SER A 91 -8.44 -8.71 2.73
N GLY A 92 -8.74 -9.96 3.09
CA GLY A 92 -9.15 -10.33 4.45
C GLY A 92 -8.10 -10.07 5.54
N LEU A 93 -6.83 -9.86 5.17
CA LEU A 93 -5.75 -9.52 6.11
C LEU A 93 -5.64 -8.02 6.38
N PHE A 94 -6.12 -7.17 5.47
CA PHE A 94 -5.83 -5.73 5.45
C PHE A 94 -7.07 -4.83 5.56
N LEU A 95 -8.25 -5.43 5.58
CA LEU A 95 -9.53 -4.75 5.78
C LEU A 95 -10.20 -5.26 7.05
N SER A 96 -10.56 -4.35 7.93
CA SER A 96 -11.34 -4.69 9.12
C SER A 96 -12.81 -4.88 8.74
N ARG A 97 -13.36 -6.04 9.05
CA ARG A 97 -14.80 -6.32 8.84
C ARG A 97 -15.68 -5.54 9.81
N THR A 98 -15.14 -5.14 10.94
CA THR A 98 -15.87 -4.52 12.08
C THR A 98 -15.79 -3.00 12.13
N THR A 99 -14.93 -2.36 11.35
CA THR A 99 -14.66 -0.90 11.43
C THR A 99 -15.38 -0.07 10.36
N ARG A 100 -16.27 -0.67 9.57
CA ARG A 100 -17.10 0.11 8.64
C ARG A 100 -17.94 1.13 9.40
N GLY A 101 -17.78 2.41 9.05
CA GLY A 101 -18.47 3.51 9.72
C GLY A 101 -17.87 3.96 11.05
N VAL A 102 -16.61 3.62 11.35
CA VAL A 102 -15.89 4.12 12.51
C VAL A 102 -15.09 5.37 12.11
N PRO A 103 -15.18 6.46 12.91
CA PRO A 103 -14.33 7.63 12.70
C PRO A 103 -12.84 7.28 12.75
N GLY A 104 -12.05 7.94 11.89
CA GLY A 104 -10.61 7.70 11.81
C GLY A 104 -10.21 6.59 10.85
N THR A 105 -11.13 6.05 10.05
CA THR A 105 -10.80 4.98 9.07
C THR A 105 -11.05 5.43 7.64
N CYS A 106 -10.21 4.97 6.71
CA CYS A 106 -10.46 5.09 5.27
C CYS A 106 -9.73 3.98 4.53
N ALA A 107 -10.39 3.35 3.56
CA ALA A 107 -9.76 2.36 2.72
C ALA A 107 -9.00 3.00 1.55
N ALA A 108 -7.88 2.38 1.19
CA ALA A 108 -7.10 2.64 -0.01
C ALA A 108 -6.86 1.33 -0.76
N VAL A 109 -6.39 1.43 -2.00
CA VAL A 109 -5.83 0.29 -2.72
C VAL A 109 -4.43 0.66 -3.15
N SER A 110 -3.42 0.02 -2.56
CA SER A 110 -2.02 0.14 -2.97
C SER A 110 -1.70 -0.83 -4.11
N LEU A 111 -0.57 -0.64 -4.78
CA LEU A 111 -0.06 -1.60 -5.76
C LEU A 111 1.25 -2.19 -5.28
N GLU A 112 1.32 -3.52 -5.29
CA GLU A 112 2.55 -4.26 -5.19
C GLU A 112 2.88 -4.86 -6.56
N GLY A 113 3.79 -4.18 -7.29
CA GLY A 113 3.97 -4.42 -8.71
C GLY A 113 2.68 -4.15 -9.48
N ARG A 114 2.10 -5.18 -10.09
CA ARG A 114 0.79 -5.08 -10.79
C ARG A 114 -0.39 -5.50 -9.91
N ARG A 115 -0.14 -6.06 -8.73
CA ARG A 115 -1.19 -6.59 -7.86
C ARG A 115 -1.80 -5.49 -6.99
N PRO A 116 -3.11 -5.23 -7.10
CA PRO A 116 -3.78 -4.34 -6.18
C PRO A 116 -3.94 -5.01 -4.81
N LEU A 117 -3.59 -4.28 -3.76
CA LEU A 117 -3.76 -4.68 -2.37
C LEU A 117 -4.62 -3.65 -1.65
N PRO A 118 -5.84 -4.02 -1.25
CA PRO A 118 -6.66 -3.16 -0.41
C PRO A 118 -5.98 -2.98 0.95
N THR A 119 -6.00 -1.76 1.46
CA THR A 119 -5.36 -1.42 2.73
C THR A 119 -6.24 -0.44 3.48
N GLU A 120 -6.61 -0.76 4.70
CA GLU A 120 -7.33 0.17 5.56
C GLU A 120 -6.32 1.04 6.33
N ILE A 121 -6.48 2.34 6.24
CA ILE A 121 -5.74 3.33 7.00
C ILE A 121 -6.57 3.70 8.23
N GLN A 122 -5.95 3.61 9.40
CA GLN A 122 -6.54 4.03 10.66
C GLN A 122 -5.76 5.20 11.24
N SER A 123 -6.46 6.25 11.62
CA SER A 123 -5.89 7.43 12.25
C SER A 123 -6.58 7.74 13.58
N LEU A 124 -5.80 8.08 14.57
CA LEU A 124 -6.30 8.58 15.85
C LEU A 124 -5.66 9.94 16.14
N VAL A 125 -6.51 10.93 16.32
CA VAL A 125 -6.12 12.27 16.77
C VAL A 125 -6.68 12.46 18.18
N ALA A 126 -5.81 12.66 19.14
CA ALA A 126 -6.18 12.80 20.55
C ALA A 126 -5.50 14.03 21.17
N PRO A 127 -6.13 14.71 22.15
CA PRO A 127 -5.47 15.81 22.86
C PRO A 127 -4.12 15.36 23.43
N SER A 128 -3.07 16.17 23.26
CA SER A 128 -1.76 15.86 23.83
C SER A 128 -1.80 16.07 25.35
N SER A 129 -1.38 15.07 26.11
CA SER A 129 -1.44 15.11 27.58
C SER A 129 -0.26 15.84 28.24
N GLY A 130 0.62 16.50 27.49
CA GLY A 130 1.72 17.30 27.99
C GLY A 130 2.96 17.29 27.11
N GLY A 131 3.61 18.41 26.97
CA GLY A 131 4.82 18.55 26.16
C GLY A 131 4.56 18.72 24.67
N SER A 132 5.50 18.28 23.87
CA SER A 132 5.38 18.33 22.40
C SER A 132 4.44 17.26 21.86
N PRO A 133 3.53 17.61 20.93
CA PRO A 133 2.64 16.66 20.27
C PRO A 133 3.39 15.51 19.58
N ARG A 134 2.91 14.31 19.77
CA ARG A 134 3.53 13.09 19.21
C ARG A 134 2.99 12.79 17.83
N ARG A 135 3.86 12.29 16.95
CA ARG A 135 3.52 11.77 15.62
C ARG A 135 4.03 10.33 15.54
N THR A 136 3.12 9.36 15.54
CA THR A 136 3.49 7.94 15.53
C THR A 136 2.89 7.27 14.30
N THR A 137 3.70 6.52 13.58
CA THR A 137 3.27 5.84 12.35
C THR A 137 3.61 4.35 12.41
N SER A 138 2.75 3.52 11.83
CA SER A 138 2.97 2.10 11.65
C SER A 138 2.46 1.66 10.27
N GLY A 139 3.33 1.06 9.47
CA GLY A 139 2.99 0.63 8.11
C GLY A 139 2.93 1.74 7.06
N VAL A 140 3.04 3.01 7.44
CA VAL A 140 3.11 4.18 6.55
C VAL A 140 4.38 4.99 6.78
N ASP A 141 4.78 5.78 5.78
CA ASP A 141 5.97 6.63 5.89
C ASP A 141 5.72 7.84 6.80
N HIS A 142 6.61 8.05 7.78
CA HIS A 142 6.49 9.13 8.76
C HIS A 142 6.58 10.52 8.13
N ALA A 143 7.48 10.70 7.15
CA ALA A 143 7.65 11.99 6.49
C ALA A 143 6.43 12.34 5.64
N ARG A 144 5.80 11.34 4.99
CA ARG A 144 4.54 11.53 4.25
C ARG A 144 3.42 11.99 5.18
N VAL A 145 3.25 11.34 6.34
CA VAL A 145 2.24 11.75 7.34
C VAL A 145 2.48 13.19 7.79
N ALA A 146 3.73 13.56 8.08
CA ALA A 146 4.07 14.94 8.48
C ALA A 146 3.71 15.97 7.41
N MET A 147 3.99 15.66 6.13
CA MET A 147 3.62 16.52 4.98
C MET A 147 2.10 16.66 4.86
N ILE A 148 1.35 15.54 4.97
CA ILE A 148 -0.11 15.56 4.90
C ILE A 148 -0.71 16.40 6.01
N LEU A 149 -0.22 16.29 7.24
CA LEU A 149 -0.67 17.12 8.36
C LEU A 149 -0.46 18.61 8.08
N ALA A 150 0.71 18.99 7.53
CA ALA A 150 0.98 20.37 7.16
C ALA A 150 0.04 20.87 6.06
N VAL A 151 -0.25 20.06 5.05
CA VAL A 151 -1.18 20.41 3.96
C VAL A 151 -2.61 20.52 4.49
N LEU A 152 -3.06 19.59 5.35
CA LEU A 152 -4.38 19.63 5.98
C LEU A 152 -4.57 20.93 6.77
N GLN A 153 -3.58 21.34 7.57
CA GLN A 153 -3.64 22.59 8.31
C GLN A 153 -3.66 23.81 7.37
N ALA A 154 -2.74 23.85 6.39
CA ALA A 154 -2.58 25.02 5.53
C ALA A 154 -3.73 25.21 4.52
N ARG A 155 -4.37 24.14 4.05
CA ARG A 155 -5.35 24.18 2.95
C ARG A 155 -6.79 24.06 3.40
N ILE A 156 -7.06 23.38 4.48
CA ILE A 156 -8.43 23.18 4.99
C ILE A 156 -8.61 23.57 6.45
N GLY A 157 -7.58 24.12 7.10
CA GLY A 157 -7.66 24.58 8.49
C GLY A 157 -7.80 23.44 9.52
N ALA A 158 -7.44 22.21 9.16
CA ALA A 158 -7.47 21.08 10.09
C ALA A 158 -6.28 21.14 11.03
N ASP A 159 -6.45 21.78 12.19
CA ASP A 159 -5.39 21.98 13.16
C ASP A 159 -5.16 20.75 14.02
N THR A 160 -3.93 20.23 13.98
CA THR A 160 -3.44 19.15 14.81
C THR A 160 -2.27 19.57 15.73
N SER A 161 -2.00 20.88 15.84
CA SER A 161 -0.82 21.40 16.56
C SER A 161 -0.82 21.04 18.03
N GLY A 162 -1.98 20.95 18.68
CA GLY A 162 -2.15 20.58 20.09
C GLY A 162 -2.52 19.10 20.33
N ALA A 163 -2.46 18.26 19.31
CA ALA A 163 -2.93 16.88 19.40
C ALA A 163 -1.85 15.86 19.03
N ASP A 164 -1.85 14.73 19.71
CA ASP A 164 -1.10 13.55 19.30
C ASP A 164 -1.79 12.90 18.10
N VAL A 165 -1.01 12.51 17.10
CA VAL A 165 -1.52 11.87 15.88
C VAL A 165 -0.86 10.52 15.70
N TYR A 166 -1.68 9.51 15.55
CA TYR A 166 -1.28 8.13 15.27
C TYR A 166 -1.88 7.72 13.95
N VAL A 167 -1.07 7.16 13.04
CA VAL A 167 -1.53 6.64 11.74
C VAL A 167 -0.98 5.23 11.54
N SER A 168 -1.86 4.30 11.24
CA SER A 168 -1.51 2.89 11.08
C SER A 168 -2.25 2.25 9.91
N THR A 169 -1.63 1.24 9.32
CA THR A 169 -2.31 0.29 8.41
C THR A 169 -2.79 -0.94 9.17
N VAL A 170 -3.90 -1.51 8.74
CA VAL A 170 -4.41 -2.77 9.29
C VAL A 170 -3.60 -3.95 8.76
N GLY A 171 -3.48 -5.00 9.58
CA GLY A 171 -2.84 -6.27 9.20
C GLY A 171 -1.32 -6.21 9.04
N GLY A 172 -0.67 -5.11 9.47
CA GLY A 172 0.77 -4.93 9.30
C GLY A 172 1.19 -4.69 7.85
N ALA A 173 0.26 -4.27 6.98
CA ALA A 173 0.60 -3.84 5.63
C ALA A 173 1.61 -2.70 5.71
N ARG A 174 2.68 -2.80 4.92
CA ARG A 174 3.64 -1.70 4.79
C ARG A 174 3.49 -1.09 3.40
N THR A 175 3.06 0.16 3.35
CA THR A 175 2.94 0.86 2.09
C THR A 175 3.61 2.23 2.18
N VAL A 176 4.48 2.49 1.22
CA VAL A 176 5.19 3.77 1.07
C VAL A 176 4.73 4.52 -0.18
N GLU A 177 3.70 3.99 -0.82
CA GLU A 177 3.20 4.49 -2.09
C GLU A 177 2.40 5.79 -1.88
N PRO A 178 2.69 6.88 -2.63
CA PRO A 178 1.94 8.14 -2.52
C PRO A 178 0.44 8.03 -2.81
N ALA A 179 0.00 7.00 -3.53
CA ALA A 179 -1.40 6.78 -3.86
C ALA A 179 -2.32 6.65 -2.64
N ILE A 180 -1.79 6.35 -1.45
CA ILE A 180 -2.58 6.26 -0.20
C ILE A 180 -2.74 7.58 0.53
N ASP A 181 -2.10 8.67 0.10
CA ASP A 181 -2.12 9.96 0.79
C ASP A 181 -3.53 10.48 1.01
N LEU A 182 -4.38 10.34 -0.01
CA LEU A 182 -5.76 10.81 0.06
C LEU A 182 -6.56 10.05 1.14
N ALA A 183 -6.37 8.74 1.25
CA ALA A 183 -6.99 7.93 2.30
C ALA A 183 -6.45 8.30 3.69
N MET A 184 -5.14 8.58 3.82
CA MET A 184 -4.55 9.08 5.07
C MET A 184 -5.16 10.43 5.45
N ALA A 185 -5.27 11.37 4.54
CA ALA A 185 -5.85 12.68 4.80
C ALA A 185 -7.31 12.56 5.27
N ILE A 186 -8.11 11.74 4.58
CA ILE A 186 -9.52 11.48 4.93
C ILE A 186 -9.62 10.83 6.31
N SER A 187 -8.80 9.83 6.62
CA SER A 187 -8.83 9.15 7.92
C SER A 187 -8.45 10.10 9.08
N ILE A 188 -7.45 10.98 8.88
CA ILE A 188 -7.07 12.01 9.87
C ILE A 188 -8.21 13.00 10.10
N VAL A 189 -8.81 13.52 9.03
CA VAL A 189 -9.94 14.47 9.14
C VAL A 189 -11.16 13.79 9.77
N SER A 190 -11.41 12.53 9.46
CA SER A 190 -12.44 11.70 10.07
C SER A 190 -12.26 11.61 11.59
N SER A 191 -11.04 11.33 12.04
CA SER A 191 -10.71 11.28 13.46
C SER A 191 -10.87 12.64 14.15
N LEU A 192 -10.42 13.73 13.51
CA LEU A 192 -10.58 15.11 14.02
C LEU A 192 -12.04 15.49 14.19
N LYS A 193 -12.88 15.13 13.21
CA LYS A 193 -14.32 15.45 13.22
C LYS A 193 -15.13 14.52 14.12
N GLY A 194 -14.59 13.37 14.53
CA GLY A 194 -15.34 12.32 15.20
C GLY A 194 -16.46 11.73 14.32
N THR A 195 -16.35 11.85 12.99
CA THR A 195 -17.38 11.43 12.02
C THR A 195 -16.74 10.50 11.01
N PRO A 196 -17.36 9.33 10.72
CA PRO A 196 -16.84 8.44 9.69
C PRO A 196 -17.00 9.09 8.30
N PRO A 197 -16.14 8.76 7.34
CA PRO A 197 -16.35 9.14 5.95
C PRO A 197 -17.55 8.39 5.38
N ARG A 198 -17.98 8.76 4.17
CA ARG A 198 -18.99 8.06 3.38
C ARG A 198 -18.83 6.54 3.50
N PRO A 199 -19.92 5.78 3.69
CA PRO A 199 -19.86 4.33 3.76
C PRO A 199 -19.24 3.71 2.51
N ASP A 200 -18.51 2.62 2.70
CA ASP A 200 -17.89 1.84 1.62
C ASP A 200 -17.07 2.69 0.63
N LEU A 201 -16.36 3.69 1.17
CA LEU A 201 -15.48 4.59 0.44
C LEU A 201 -14.07 4.02 0.33
N VAL A 202 -13.51 4.06 -0.87
CA VAL A 202 -12.08 3.94 -1.12
C VAL A 202 -11.53 5.26 -1.64
N ALA A 203 -10.33 5.64 -1.23
CA ALA A 203 -9.68 6.85 -1.72
C ALA A 203 -8.28 6.54 -2.25
N VAL A 204 -7.98 7.06 -3.45
CA VAL A 204 -6.70 6.88 -4.13
C VAL A 204 -6.25 8.22 -4.70
N GLY A 205 -5.03 8.64 -4.40
CA GLY A 205 -4.46 9.88 -4.92
C GLY A 205 -3.25 10.35 -4.13
N GLU A 206 -2.27 10.92 -4.81
CA GLU A 206 -1.15 11.60 -4.18
C GLU A 206 -1.55 13.03 -3.82
N ILE A 207 -1.16 13.51 -2.64
CA ILE A 207 -1.37 14.89 -2.21
C ILE A 207 -0.07 15.67 -2.35
N SER A 208 -0.10 16.74 -3.14
CA SER A 208 1.01 17.69 -3.26
C SER A 208 1.02 18.71 -2.11
N LEU A 209 2.13 19.39 -1.90
CA LEU A 209 2.22 20.48 -0.91
C LEU A 209 1.31 21.68 -1.22
N THR A 210 0.86 21.80 -2.47
CA THR A 210 -0.12 22.81 -2.87
C THR A 210 -1.56 22.43 -2.53
N GLY A 211 -1.81 21.18 -2.13
CA GLY A 211 -3.14 20.63 -1.88
C GLY A 211 -3.81 20.05 -3.12
N GLU A 212 -3.10 19.98 -4.24
CA GLU A 212 -3.58 19.31 -5.45
C GLU A 212 -3.60 17.79 -5.23
N VAL A 213 -4.62 17.12 -5.74
CA VAL A 213 -4.72 15.66 -5.79
C VAL A 213 -4.26 15.18 -7.16
N ARG A 214 -3.16 14.44 -7.18
CA ARG A 214 -2.44 14.03 -8.39
C ARG A 214 -2.71 12.58 -8.75
N ALA A 215 -2.64 12.33 -10.07
CA ALA A 215 -2.79 11.01 -10.65
C ALA A 215 -1.78 10.01 -10.11
N CYS A 216 -2.23 8.78 -9.95
CA CYS A 216 -1.42 7.64 -9.51
C CYS A 216 -1.45 6.55 -10.59
N THR A 217 -0.37 5.77 -10.66
CA THR A 217 -0.29 4.66 -11.60
C THR A 217 -1.36 3.60 -11.29
N GLY A 218 -2.03 3.11 -12.34
CA GLY A 218 -2.92 1.95 -12.26
C GLY A 218 -4.25 2.22 -11.56
N THR A 219 -4.78 3.44 -11.60
CA THR A 219 -6.05 3.84 -10.98
C THR A 219 -7.20 2.91 -11.39
N GLN A 220 -7.33 2.58 -12.68
CA GLN A 220 -8.36 1.65 -13.17
C GLN A 220 -8.29 0.28 -12.47
N ARG A 221 -7.08 -0.27 -12.32
CA ARG A 221 -6.85 -1.57 -11.69
C ARG A 221 -7.18 -1.55 -10.21
N ARG A 222 -6.88 -0.45 -9.51
CA ARG A 222 -7.23 -0.22 -8.11
C ARG A 222 -8.75 -0.15 -7.92
N LEU A 223 -9.44 0.56 -8.81
CA LEU A 223 -10.90 0.68 -8.78
C LEU A 223 -11.60 -0.64 -9.09
N ALA A 224 -11.10 -1.40 -10.07
CA ALA A 224 -11.63 -2.73 -10.37
C ALA A 224 -11.55 -3.66 -9.14
N GLU A 225 -10.44 -3.62 -8.41
CA GLU A 225 -10.29 -4.39 -7.17
C GLU A 225 -11.22 -3.87 -6.06
N ALA A 226 -11.34 -2.55 -5.90
CA ALA A 226 -12.27 -1.96 -4.93
C ALA A 226 -13.72 -2.37 -5.23
N ALA A 227 -14.15 -2.32 -6.49
CA ALA A 227 -15.48 -2.76 -6.92
C ALA A 227 -15.69 -4.26 -6.64
N ARG A 228 -14.69 -5.11 -6.95
CA ARG A 228 -14.72 -6.55 -6.65
C ARG A 228 -14.92 -6.84 -5.16
N LEU A 229 -14.35 -6.01 -4.29
CA LEU A 229 -14.45 -6.12 -2.84
C LEU A 229 -15.73 -5.50 -2.26
N GLY A 230 -16.59 -4.92 -3.11
CA GLY A 230 -17.88 -4.37 -2.72
C GLY A 230 -17.81 -2.95 -2.17
N PHE A 231 -16.76 -2.18 -2.45
CA PHE A 231 -16.77 -0.74 -2.20
C PHE A 231 -17.76 -0.06 -3.13
N ALA A 232 -18.63 0.77 -2.56
CA ALA A 232 -19.71 1.44 -3.30
C ALA A 232 -19.25 2.75 -3.96
N SER A 233 -18.21 3.38 -3.41
CA SER A 233 -17.73 4.68 -3.88
C SER A 233 -16.22 4.81 -3.84
N ALA A 234 -15.67 5.59 -4.76
CA ALA A 234 -14.26 5.91 -4.84
C ALA A 234 -14.03 7.40 -5.05
N ILE A 235 -13.02 7.96 -4.38
CA ILE A 235 -12.49 9.30 -4.67
C ILE A 235 -11.13 9.13 -5.33
N VAL A 236 -10.96 9.73 -6.51
CA VAL A 236 -9.75 9.63 -7.32
C VAL A 236 -9.37 11.00 -7.90
N PRO A 237 -8.10 11.19 -8.33
CA PRO A 237 -7.70 12.40 -9.03
C PRO A 237 -8.52 12.64 -10.30
N ALA A 238 -8.86 13.89 -10.58
CA ALA A 238 -9.52 14.27 -11.85
C ALA A 238 -8.56 14.08 -13.04
N GLN A 239 -7.27 14.34 -12.82
CA GLN A 239 -6.24 14.10 -13.82
C GLN A 239 -6.02 12.59 -14.03
N GLY A 240 -6.05 12.12 -15.27
CA GLY A 240 -5.88 10.69 -15.60
C GLY A 240 -7.11 9.84 -15.31
N SER A 241 -8.28 10.46 -15.14
CA SER A 241 -9.57 9.77 -14.96
C SER A 241 -10.33 9.51 -16.27
N GLU A 242 -9.77 9.92 -17.39
CA GLU A 242 -10.39 9.81 -18.72
C GLU A 242 -10.68 8.35 -19.12
N ASP A 243 -9.84 7.42 -18.65
CA ASP A 243 -9.96 5.98 -18.93
C ASP A 243 -10.77 5.18 -17.88
N LEU A 244 -11.40 5.87 -16.90
CA LEU A 244 -12.12 5.20 -15.80
C LEU A 244 -13.57 4.81 -16.12
N ALA A 245 -14.06 5.16 -17.31
CA ALA A 245 -15.43 4.91 -17.77
C ALA A 245 -15.84 3.42 -17.87
N GLY A 246 -14.90 2.49 -17.65
CA GLY A 246 -15.13 1.04 -17.75
C GLY A 246 -15.18 0.29 -16.42
N VAL A 247 -15.16 0.96 -15.26
CA VAL A 247 -15.22 0.27 -13.97
C VAL A 247 -16.66 0.22 -13.48
N GLU A 248 -17.29 -0.94 -13.66
CA GLU A 248 -18.67 -1.17 -13.20
C GLU A 248 -18.73 -1.43 -11.70
N GLY A 249 -19.86 -1.16 -11.08
CA GLY A 249 -20.15 -1.53 -9.68
C GLY A 249 -19.62 -0.55 -8.61
N ILE A 250 -18.98 0.56 -8.99
CA ILE A 250 -18.49 1.57 -8.07
C ILE A 250 -18.77 2.99 -8.60
N THR A 251 -19.25 3.87 -7.73
CA THR A 251 -19.43 5.29 -8.07
C THR A 251 -18.14 6.05 -7.90
N VAL A 252 -17.62 6.64 -8.97
CA VAL A 252 -16.32 7.34 -8.97
C VAL A 252 -16.53 8.85 -8.88
N PHE A 253 -15.92 9.47 -7.87
CA PHE A 253 -15.84 10.91 -7.68
C PHE A 253 -14.44 11.39 -8.04
N THR A 254 -14.35 12.22 -9.07
CA THR A 254 -13.08 12.82 -9.49
C THR A 254 -12.87 14.16 -8.80
N VAL A 255 -11.65 14.38 -8.26
CA VAL A 255 -11.31 15.59 -7.52
C VAL A 255 -9.97 16.16 -7.98
N SER A 256 -9.85 17.49 -8.00
CA SER A 256 -8.60 18.18 -8.33
C SER A 256 -7.79 18.58 -7.10
N ASP A 257 -8.45 18.70 -5.95
CA ASP A 257 -7.84 19.24 -4.73
C ASP A 257 -8.38 18.57 -3.47
N LEU A 258 -7.61 18.71 -2.39
CA LEU A 258 -7.91 18.13 -1.08
C LEU A 258 -9.22 18.66 -0.48
N ALA A 259 -9.53 19.95 -0.62
CA ALA A 259 -10.72 20.53 -0.03
C ALA A 259 -12.00 19.92 -0.66
N THR A 260 -11.99 19.75 -1.98
CA THR A 260 -13.06 19.05 -2.71
C THR A 260 -13.16 17.59 -2.29
N ALA A 261 -12.03 16.89 -2.17
CA ALA A 261 -12.00 15.49 -1.72
C ALA A 261 -12.64 15.33 -0.32
N ILE A 262 -12.31 16.20 0.61
CA ILE A 262 -12.89 16.17 1.97
C ILE A 262 -14.39 16.44 1.94
N ARG A 263 -14.90 17.38 1.13
CA ARG A 263 -16.35 17.61 0.99
C ARG A 263 -17.08 16.38 0.44
N VAL A 264 -16.48 15.69 -0.53
CA VAL A 264 -17.05 14.46 -1.10
C VAL A 264 -17.02 13.32 -0.09
N ALA A 265 -15.93 13.20 0.69
CA ALA A 265 -15.80 12.15 1.69
C ALA A 265 -16.78 12.29 2.85
N PHE A 266 -17.16 13.53 3.21
CA PHE A 266 -18.06 13.86 4.32
C PHE A 266 -19.23 14.69 3.79
N PRO A 267 -20.21 14.07 3.07
CA PRO A 267 -21.38 14.79 2.63
C PRO A 267 -22.12 15.31 3.86
N THR A 268 -22.43 16.60 3.87
CA THR A 268 -23.42 17.13 4.81
C THR A 268 -24.75 16.51 4.41
N ASP A 269 -25.41 15.82 5.36
CA ASP A 269 -26.80 15.39 5.14
C ASP A 269 -27.59 16.62 4.71
N SER A 270 -28.05 16.61 3.46
CA SER A 270 -29.02 17.58 3.01
C SER A 270 -30.31 17.32 3.83
N GLN A 271 -30.60 18.22 4.78
CA GLN A 271 -31.86 18.27 5.49
C GLN A 271 -33.03 18.40 4.47
#